data_f42c319124efe98273b2107c46f0beb8
#
_entry.id   f42c319124efe98273b2107c46f0beb8
#
_cell.length_a   1.000
_cell.length_b   1.000
_cell.length_c   1.000
_cell.angle_alpha   90.00
_cell.angle_beta   90.00
_cell.angle_gamma   90.00
#
_symmetry.space_group_name_H-M   'P 1'
#
loop_
_entity.id
_entity.type
_entity.pdbx_description
1 polymer ?
#
loop_
_entity_poly.entity_id
_entity_poly.type
_entity_poly.pdbx_seq_one_letter_code
_entity_poly.pdbx_strand_id
1 'polypeptide(L)'
;MKIDVYEKKNTIYFQLVKRLLLDIDQVLQREIVTKLCKAYGFDAKAHVLENIMNWEEIKALAKDPLCTIGAHTMNHYALSKIDKDYARSEIQESREVIKSILGKDPIHFAYPYGMKDVAGKREFEIATELGFKTAATTRHGVLYNEHQDHMTALPRVSLNGHHQSKRYVKTLLSGVPTRLKNKSSKVDIA
;
A
#
# COMPACT_ATOMS: atom_id res chain seq x y z
N MET A 1 -4.37 15.49 27.80
CA MET A 1 -4.15 14.03 27.68
C MET A 1 -2.65 13.79 27.76
N LYS A 2 -2.13 13.31 28.90
CA LYS A 2 -0.71 12.95 29.04
C LYS A 2 -0.52 11.62 28.31
N ILE A 3 0.14 11.64 27.16
CA ILE A 3 0.59 10.40 26.51
C ILE A 3 1.68 9.82 27.41
N ASP A 4 1.48 8.59 27.86
CA ASP A 4 2.41 7.90 28.72
C ASP A 4 3.78 7.81 28.02
N VAL A 5 4.83 8.10 28.75
CA VAL A 5 6.22 8.00 28.26
C VAL A 5 6.55 6.59 27.79
N TYR A 6 5.88 5.58 28.36
CA TYR A 6 5.99 4.18 27.97
C TYR A 6 5.39 3.91 26.57
N GLU A 7 4.21 4.45 26.27
CA GLU A 7 3.60 4.37 24.93
C GLU A 7 4.46 5.04 23.86
N LYS A 8 5.07 6.19 24.15
CA LYS A 8 5.99 6.85 23.21
C LYS A 8 7.22 6.02 22.90
N LYS A 9 7.85 5.39 23.92
CA LYS A 9 9.00 4.50 23.71
C LYS A 9 8.62 3.29 22.86
N ASN A 10 7.53 2.62 23.19
CA ASN A 10 7.04 1.47 22.43
C ASN A 10 6.74 1.83 20.97
N THR A 11 6.16 3.00 20.72
CA THR A 11 5.92 3.50 19.37
C THR A 11 7.22 3.72 18.59
N ILE A 12 8.26 4.28 19.22
CA ILE A 12 9.57 4.49 18.59
C ILE A 12 10.22 3.14 18.26
N TYR A 13 10.28 2.20 19.21
CA TYR A 13 10.82 0.87 18.95
C TYR A 13 10.07 0.13 17.85
N PHE A 14 8.75 0.19 17.84
CA PHE A 14 7.94 -0.38 16.78
C PHE A 14 8.29 0.20 15.40
N GLN A 15 8.42 1.52 15.30
CA GLN A 15 8.78 2.16 14.03
C GLN A 15 10.21 1.79 13.58
N LEU A 16 11.16 1.68 14.50
CA LEU A 16 12.52 1.27 14.20
C LEU A 16 12.56 -0.18 13.69
N VAL A 17 11.89 -1.09 14.38
CA VAL A 17 11.79 -2.51 13.96
C VAL A 17 11.09 -2.63 12.62
N LYS A 18 9.98 -1.93 12.42
CA LYS A 18 9.27 -1.89 11.15
C LYS A 18 10.17 -1.40 10.01
N ARG A 19 10.97 -0.36 10.23
CA ARG A 19 11.89 0.18 9.23
C ARG A 19 13.00 -0.82 8.92
N LEU A 20 13.62 -1.38 9.94
CA LEU A 20 14.65 -2.42 9.79
C LEU A 20 14.13 -3.60 8.96
N LEU A 21 12.93 -4.09 9.27
CA LEU A 21 12.31 -5.19 8.54
C LEU A 21 12.02 -4.84 7.07
N LEU A 22 11.73 -3.57 6.74
CA LEU A 22 11.57 -3.14 5.34
C LEU A 22 12.88 -3.07 4.56
N ASP A 23 14.01 -2.88 5.25
CA ASP A 23 15.32 -2.70 4.60
C ASP A 23 16.08 -4.01 4.37
N ILE A 24 15.65 -5.12 4.99
CA ILE A 24 16.24 -6.43 4.77
C ILE A 24 15.56 -7.19 3.62
N ASP A 25 16.18 -8.30 3.19
CA ASP A 25 15.58 -9.23 2.25
C ASP A 25 14.16 -9.64 2.68
N GLN A 26 13.21 -9.65 1.75
CA GLN A 26 11.79 -9.81 2.05
C GLN A 26 11.41 -11.25 2.45
N VAL A 27 12.17 -12.25 2.01
CA VAL A 27 12.01 -13.64 2.44
C VAL A 27 12.52 -13.79 3.87
N LEU A 28 13.71 -13.26 4.14
CA LEU A 28 14.31 -13.24 5.48
C LEU A 28 13.40 -12.47 6.47
N GLN A 29 12.79 -11.36 6.05
CA GLN A 29 11.80 -10.62 6.86
C GLN A 29 10.70 -11.56 7.37
N ARG A 30 10.11 -12.35 6.48
CA ARG A 30 9.03 -13.28 6.84
C ARG A 30 9.47 -14.36 7.79
N GLU A 31 10.67 -14.92 7.58
CA GLU A 31 11.23 -15.90 8.50
C GLU A 31 11.42 -15.32 9.90
N ILE A 32 11.97 -14.11 10.00
CA ILE A 32 12.18 -13.43 11.29
C ILE A 32 10.83 -13.20 11.99
N VAL A 33 9.84 -12.66 11.28
CA VAL A 33 8.50 -12.41 11.85
C VAL A 33 7.85 -13.73 12.30
N THR A 34 7.95 -14.79 11.48
CA THR A 34 7.40 -16.10 11.82
C THR A 34 8.06 -16.70 13.09
N LYS A 35 9.40 -16.62 13.18
CA LYS A 35 10.15 -17.06 14.37
C LYS A 35 9.76 -16.25 15.61
N LEU A 36 9.57 -14.94 15.44
CA LEU A 36 9.14 -14.05 16.52
C LEU A 36 7.73 -14.41 17.01
N CYS A 37 6.77 -14.56 16.12
CA CYS A 37 5.41 -14.99 16.48
C CYS A 37 5.43 -16.31 17.26
N LYS A 38 6.19 -17.30 16.78
CA LYS A 38 6.34 -18.59 17.47
C LYS A 38 6.96 -18.44 18.86
N ALA A 39 8.02 -17.63 18.99
CA ALA A 39 8.71 -17.42 20.26
C ALA A 39 7.82 -16.77 21.35
N TYR A 40 6.86 -15.95 20.92
CA TYR A 40 5.92 -15.29 21.85
C TYR A 40 4.55 -15.97 21.90
N GLY A 41 4.39 -17.17 21.32
CA GLY A 41 3.13 -17.90 21.35
C GLY A 41 2.00 -17.20 20.57
N PHE A 42 2.33 -16.34 19.59
CA PHE A 42 1.34 -15.62 18.79
C PHE A 42 0.94 -16.44 17.56
N ASP A 43 -0.33 -16.79 17.45
CA ASP A 43 -0.87 -17.45 16.26
C ASP A 43 -1.23 -16.42 15.18
N ALA A 44 -0.25 -16.16 14.31
CA ALA A 44 -0.43 -15.22 13.20
C ALA A 44 -1.52 -15.67 12.21
N LYS A 45 -1.70 -17.00 12.03
CA LYS A 45 -2.72 -17.54 11.11
C LYS A 45 -4.12 -17.31 11.65
N ALA A 46 -4.37 -17.62 12.92
CA ALA A 46 -5.65 -17.34 13.56
C ALA A 46 -5.96 -15.84 13.51
N HIS A 47 -4.97 -14.98 13.81
CA HIS A 47 -5.13 -13.54 13.74
C HIS A 47 -5.50 -13.04 12.34
N VAL A 48 -4.90 -13.58 11.29
CA VAL A 48 -5.25 -13.25 9.89
C VAL A 48 -6.69 -13.68 9.59
N LEU A 49 -7.06 -14.92 9.92
CA LEU A 49 -8.42 -15.44 9.67
C LEU A 49 -9.51 -14.64 10.38
N GLU A 50 -9.21 -14.06 11.54
CA GLU A 50 -10.14 -13.21 12.29
C GLU A 50 -10.28 -11.79 11.71
N ASN A 51 -9.23 -11.25 11.12
CA ASN A 51 -9.16 -9.82 10.77
C ASN A 51 -9.15 -9.52 9.26
N ILE A 52 -8.98 -10.53 8.40
CA ILE A 52 -8.91 -10.37 6.95
C ILE A 52 -10.09 -11.06 6.29
N MET A 53 -10.72 -10.39 5.34
CA MET A 53 -11.85 -10.94 4.57
C MET A 53 -11.45 -12.23 3.84
N ASN A 54 -12.31 -13.21 3.87
CA ASN A 54 -12.23 -14.41 3.05
C ASN A 54 -12.79 -14.15 1.64
N TRP A 55 -12.63 -15.11 0.74
CA TRP A 55 -13.09 -14.96 -0.66
C TRP A 55 -14.60 -14.84 -0.82
N GLU A 56 -15.42 -15.41 0.07
CA GLU A 56 -16.86 -15.28 0.00
C GLU A 56 -17.30 -13.85 0.40
N GLU A 57 -16.64 -13.26 1.38
CA GLU A 57 -16.86 -11.86 1.76
C GLU A 57 -16.41 -10.90 0.64
N ILE A 58 -15.27 -11.19 0.00
CA ILE A 58 -14.79 -10.40 -1.16
C ILE A 58 -15.75 -10.52 -2.34
N LYS A 59 -16.28 -11.72 -2.63
CA LYS A 59 -17.30 -11.94 -3.67
C LYS A 59 -18.58 -11.17 -3.36
N ALA A 60 -19.00 -11.17 -2.09
CA ALA A 60 -20.18 -10.39 -1.66
C ALA A 60 -19.95 -8.89 -1.88
N LEU A 61 -18.79 -8.38 -1.46
CA LEU A 61 -18.41 -6.97 -1.63
C LEU A 61 -18.30 -6.57 -3.11
N ALA A 62 -17.79 -7.46 -3.96
CA ALA A 62 -17.65 -7.22 -5.40
C ALA A 62 -18.99 -7.11 -6.16
N LYS A 63 -20.11 -7.49 -5.54
CA LYS A 63 -21.46 -7.31 -6.10
C LYS A 63 -22.01 -5.89 -5.86
N ASP A 64 -21.44 -5.15 -4.91
CA ASP A 64 -21.86 -3.78 -4.65
C ASP A 64 -21.40 -2.88 -5.81
N PRO A 65 -22.29 -2.12 -6.48
CA PRO A 65 -21.94 -1.25 -7.60
C PRO A 65 -21.01 -0.10 -7.20
N LEU A 66 -20.91 0.22 -5.93
CA LEU A 66 -20.01 1.24 -5.40
C LEU A 66 -18.61 0.69 -5.05
N CYS A 67 -18.42 -0.64 -5.13
CA CYS A 67 -17.16 -1.29 -4.81
C CYS A 67 -16.41 -1.74 -6.07
N THR A 68 -15.13 -1.43 -6.13
CA THR A 68 -14.22 -1.93 -7.15
C THR A 68 -13.05 -2.64 -6.49
N ILE A 69 -12.88 -3.94 -6.78
CA ILE A 69 -11.74 -4.71 -6.28
C ILE A 69 -10.53 -4.47 -7.19
N GLY A 70 -9.41 -4.07 -6.58
CA GLY A 70 -8.12 -3.89 -7.23
C GLY A 70 -7.09 -4.91 -6.77
N ALA A 71 -5.97 -5.02 -7.48
CA ALA A 71 -4.85 -5.91 -7.14
C ALA A 71 -3.84 -5.23 -6.18
N HIS A 72 -3.09 -6.06 -5.42
CA HIS A 72 -2.15 -5.56 -4.40
C HIS A 72 -0.98 -6.51 -4.13
N THR A 73 -0.48 -7.19 -5.16
CA THR A 73 0.53 -8.27 -5.13
C THR A 73 0.07 -9.54 -4.42
N MET A 74 0.82 -10.62 -4.60
CA MET A 74 0.56 -11.90 -3.94
C MET A 74 1.02 -11.91 -2.49
N ASN A 75 2.21 -11.40 -2.25
CA ASN A 75 2.91 -11.56 -0.99
C ASN A 75 3.13 -10.25 -0.23
N HIS A 76 2.61 -9.12 -0.72
CA HIS A 76 2.78 -7.80 -0.10
C HIS A 76 4.26 -7.41 0.11
N TYR A 77 5.15 -7.79 -0.82
CA TYR A 77 6.56 -7.40 -0.76
C TYR A 77 6.75 -5.90 -1.08
N ALA A 78 7.80 -5.31 -0.50
CA ALA A 78 8.34 -4.04 -0.94
C ALA A 78 8.98 -4.25 -2.33
N LEU A 79 8.27 -3.89 -3.39
CA LEU A 79 8.60 -4.29 -4.76
C LEU A 79 9.99 -3.85 -5.20
N SER A 80 10.46 -2.68 -4.76
CA SER A 80 11.81 -2.20 -5.09
C SER A 80 12.94 -3.04 -4.44
N LYS A 81 12.62 -3.88 -3.46
CA LYS A 81 13.58 -4.73 -2.72
C LYS A 81 13.72 -6.14 -3.30
N ILE A 82 12.98 -6.45 -4.36
CA ILE A 82 13.06 -7.71 -5.10
C ILE A 82 13.45 -7.43 -6.55
N ASP A 83 13.89 -8.46 -7.27
CA ASP A 83 14.27 -8.29 -8.69
C ASP A 83 13.04 -7.93 -9.56
N LYS A 84 13.33 -7.44 -10.78
CA LYS A 84 12.29 -6.92 -11.68
C LYS A 84 11.29 -8.01 -12.10
N ASP A 85 11.77 -9.20 -12.42
CA ASP A 85 10.91 -10.25 -12.94
C ASP A 85 10.03 -10.83 -11.85
N TYR A 86 10.58 -10.94 -10.64
CA TYR A 86 9.80 -11.35 -9.47
C TYR A 86 8.78 -10.28 -9.06
N ALA A 87 9.12 -8.99 -9.13
CA ALA A 87 8.17 -7.92 -8.89
C ALA A 87 7.02 -7.95 -9.92
N ARG A 88 7.32 -8.22 -11.19
CA ARG A 88 6.30 -8.40 -12.23
C ARG A 88 5.39 -9.59 -11.94
N SER A 89 5.94 -10.74 -11.58
CA SER A 89 5.20 -11.94 -11.20
C SER A 89 4.25 -11.67 -10.03
N GLU A 90 4.73 -11.05 -8.95
CA GLU A 90 3.93 -10.64 -7.78
C GLU A 90 2.70 -9.81 -8.16
N ILE A 91 2.85 -8.88 -9.09
CA ILE A 91 1.77 -8.01 -9.55
C ILE A 91 0.81 -8.79 -10.47
N GLN A 92 1.33 -9.51 -11.45
CA GLN A 92 0.56 -10.24 -12.43
C GLN A 92 -0.25 -11.36 -11.79
N GLU A 93 0.36 -12.20 -10.98
CA GLU A 93 -0.30 -13.33 -10.32
C GLU A 93 -1.44 -12.87 -9.42
N SER A 94 -1.28 -11.77 -8.68
CA SER A 94 -2.36 -11.21 -7.87
C SER A 94 -3.58 -10.80 -8.71
N ARG A 95 -3.35 -10.25 -9.92
CA ARG A 95 -4.40 -9.94 -10.89
C ARG A 95 -5.11 -11.19 -11.38
N GLU A 96 -4.34 -12.22 -11.74
CA GLU A 96 -4.87 -13.48 -12.25
C GLU A 96 -5.70 -14.23 -11.21
N VAL A 97 -5.25 -14.27 -9.96
CA VAL A 97 -6.00 -14.86 -8.84
C VAL A 97 -7.35 -14.16 -8.65
N ILE A 98 -7.36 -12.82 -8.58
CA ILE A 98 -8.61 -12.06 -8.41
C ILE A 98 -9.54 -12.31 -9.61
N LYS A 99 -9.00 -12.26 -10.84
CA LYS A 99 -9.74 -12.52 -12.08
C LYS A 99 -10.37 -13.92 -12.09
N SER A 100 -9.62 -14.93 -11.68
CA SER A 100 -10.09 -16.32 -11.65
C SER A 100 -11.24 -16.53 -10.66
N ILE A 101 -11.20 -15.84 -9.51
CA ILE A 101 -12.17 -16.01 -8.43
C ILE A 101 -13.43 -15.14 -8.64
N LEU A 102 -13.25 -13.91 -9.13
CA LEU A 102 -14.35 -12.96 -9.30
C LEU A 102 -14.94 -12.95 -10.72
N GLY A 103 -14.30 -13.60 -11.69
CA GLY A 103 -14.70 -13.56 -13.11
C GLY A 103 -14.52 -12.18 -13.75
N LYS A 104 -13.91 -11.22 -13.06
CA LYS A 104 -13.72 -9.84 -13.51
C LYS A 104 -12.26 -9.44 -13.37
N ASP A 105 -11.70 -8.87 -14.43
CA ASP A 105 -10.31 -8.43 -14.46
C ASP A 105 -10.11 -7.17 -13.60
N PRO A 106 -9.26 -7.19 -12.56
CA PRO A 106 -8.95 -6.00 -11.78
C PRO A 106 -8.04 -5.07 -12.59
N ILE A 107 -8.58 -3.93 -12.97
CA ILE A 107 -7.89 -2.92 -13.79
C ILE A 107 -7.19 -1.84 -12.96
N HIS A 108 -7.27 -1.94 -11.64
CA HIS A 108 -6.66 -1.02 -10.68
C HIS A 108 -5.69 -1.76 -9.78
N PHE A 109 -4.60 -1.09 -9.41
CA PHE A 109 -3.55 -1.63 -8.56
C PHE A 109 -3.20 -0.68 -7.41
N ALA A 110 -2.72 -1.20 -6.31
CA ALA A 110 -2.08 -0.40 -5.26
C ALA A 110 -0.72 -1.04 -4.90
N TYR A 111 0.30 -0.22 -4.75
CA TYR A 111 1.64 -0.70 -4.37
C TYR A 111 1.70 -1.00 -2.88
N PRO A 112 2.19 -2.19 -2.45
CA PRO A 112 2.50 -2.45 -1.05
C PRO A 112 3.42 -1.35 -0.50
N TYR A 113 3.10 -0.84 0.69
CA TYR A 113 3.75 0.30 1.32
C TYR A 113 3.67 1.61 0.50
N GLY A 114 3.89 1.58 -0.80
CA GLY A 114 3.70 2.67 -1.75
C GLY A 114 4.54 3.93 -1.53
N MET A 115 5.56 3.90 -0.65
CA MET A 115 6.50 4.99 -0.41
C MET A 115 7.56 5.06 -1.53
N LYS A 116 8.28 6.18 -1.64
CA LYS A 116 9.30 6.40 -2.68
C LYS A 116 10.40 5.35 -2.74
N ASP A 117 10.82 4.86 -1.60
CA ASP A 117 11.90 3.90 -1.43
C ASP A 117 11.48 2.44 -1.65
N VAL A 118 10.18 2.18 -1.85
CA VAL A 118 9.63 0.82 -2.02
C VAL A 118 8.81 0.64 -3.30
N ALA A 119 8.44 1.72 -3.97
CA ALA A 119 7.80 1.70 -5.29
C ALA A 119 8.19 2.96 -6.07
N GLY A 120 8.85 2.80 -7.19
CA GLY A 120 9.37 3.88 -8.02
C GLY A 120 9.06 3.68 -9.50
N LYS A 121 9.84 4.34 -10.36
CA LYS A 121 9.65 4.35 -11.81
C LYS A 121 9.56 2.93 -12.40
N ARG A 122 10.43 2.01 -11.96
CA ARG A 122 10.44 0.61 -12.41
C ARG A 122 9.09 -0.07 -12.16
N GLU A 123 8.51 0.10 -10.99
CA GLU A 123 7.24 -0.52 -10.61
C GLU A 123 6.08 0.14 -11.35
N PHE A 124 6.15 1.44 -11.62
CA PHE A 124 5.14 2.16 -12.40
C PHE A 124 5.14 1.70 -13.86
N GLU A 125 6.31 1.47 -14.45
CA GLU A 125 6.47 0.90 -15.79
C GLU A 125 5.90 -0.52 -15.85
N ILE A 126 6.21 -1.38 -14.87
CA ILE A 126 5.64 -2.75 -14.78
C ILE A 126 4.10 -2.70 -14.74
N ALA A 127 3.52 -1.85 -13.91
CA ALA A 127 2.07 -1.72 -13.81
C ALA A 127 1.43 -1.24 -15.13
N THR A 128 2.12 -0.33 -15.85
CA THR A 128 1.70 0.15 -17.18
C THR A 128 1.77 -0.96 -18.22
N GLU A 129 2.88 -1.68 -18.29
CA GLU A 129 3.10 -2.80 -19.22
C GLU A 129 2.10 -3.94 -18.99
N LEU A 130 1.71 -4.19 -17.73
CA LEU A 130 0.67 -5.15 -17.38
C LEU A 130 -0.75 -4.65 -17.69
N GLY A 131 -0.92 -3.41 -18.16
CA GLY A 131 -2.20 -2.86 -18.61
C GLY A 131 -3.14 -2.43 -17.48
N PHE A 132 -2.61 -2.09 -16.30
CA PHE A 132 -3.45 -1.45 -15.29
C PHE A 132 -3.84 -0.03 -15.72
N LYS A 133 -5.12 0.30 -15.57
CA LYS A 133 -5.62 1.66 -15.86
C LYS A 133 -5.14 2.68 -14.85
N THR A 134 -5.05 2.29 -13.60
CA THR A 134 -4.50 3.13 -12.53
C THR A 134 -3.71 2.29 -11.53
N ALA A 135 -2.68 2.89 -10.96
CA ALA A 135 -2.03 2.34 -9.77
C ALA A 135 -1.74 3.45 -8.75
N ALA A 136 -2.05 3.17 -7.49
CA ALA A 136 -1.95 4.14 -6.41
C ALA A 136 -0.78 3.85 -5.47
N THR A 137 -0.03 4.89 -5.17
CA THR A 137 1.03 4.92 -4.15
C THR A 137 0.46 5.34 -2.79
N THR A 138 1.29 5.41 -1.76
CA THR A 138 0.97 6.09 -0.49
C THR A 138 1.60 7.49 -0.40
N ARG A 139 2.16 7.98 -1.50
CA ARG A 139 2.69 9.33 -1.58
C ARG A 139 1.55 10.34 -1.40
N HIS A 140 1.76 11.30 -0.49
CA HIS A 140 0.72 12.28 -0.20
C HIS A 140 0.54 13.25 -1.36
N GLY A 141 -0.70 13.42 -1.79
CA GLY A 141 -1.03 14.38 -2.83
C GLY A 141 -2.49 14.31 -3.25
N VAL A 142 -2.91 15.35 -3.98
CA VAL A 142 -4.18 15.38 -4.70
C VAL A 142 -3.90 15.21 -6.19
N LEU A 143 -4.93 14.89 -6.95
CA LEU A 143 -4.81 14.75 -8.40
C LEU A 143 -4.77 16.12 -9.07
N TYR A 144 -3.91 16.27 -10.03
CA TYR A 144 -3.80 17.38 -10.97
C TYR A 144 -3.90 16.87 -12.41
N ASN A 145 -4.14 17.75 -13.38
CA ASN A 145 -4.26 17.34 -14.79
C ASN A 145 -3.00 16.63 -15.30
N GLU A 146 -1.84 17.00 -14.78
CA GLU A 146 -0.56 16.39 -15.14
C GLU A 146 -0.45 14.90 -14.75
N HIS A 147 -1.32 14.40 -13.85
CA HIS A 147 -1.35 12.97 -13.52
C HIS A 147 -1.96 12.11 -14.63
N GLN A 148 -2.64 12.68 -15.64
CA GLN A 148 -3.17 11.94 -16.77
C GLN A 148 -2.08 11.16 -17.53
N ASP A 149 -0.85 11.67 -17.52
CA ASP A 149 0.32 11.03 -18.14
C ASP A 149 1.02 10.04 -17.20
N HIS A 150 0.53 9.88 -15.95
CA HIS A 150 1.13 9.09 -14.88
C HIS A 150 0.09 8.30 -14.09
N MET A 151 -0.86 7.67 -14.79
CA MET A 151 -1.99 6.96 -14.18
C MET A 151 -1.57 5.78 -13.29
N THR A 152 -0.37 5.27 -13.46
CA THR A 152 0.21 4.21 -12.61
C THR A 152 1.06 4.72 -11.45
N ALA A 153 1.04 6.03 -11.18
CA ALA A 153 1.78 6.66 -10.09
C ALA A 153 0.92 7.65 -9.27
N LEU A 154 -0.34 7.30 -9.04
CA LEU A 154 -1.30 8.21 -8.41
C LEU A 154 -1.03 8.39 -6.91
N PRO A 155 -1.09 9.64 -6.41
CA PRO A 155 -0.95 9.94 -4.99
C PRO A 155 -2.23 9.61 -4.21
N ARG A 156 -2.14 9.67 -2.88
CA ARG A 156 -3.27 9.51 -1.96
C ARG A 156 -3.30 10.62 -0.91
N VAL A 157 -4.51 10.97 -0.49
CA VAL A 157 -4.74 11.73 0.74
C VAL A 157 -5.10 10.76 1.85
N SER A 158 -4.29 10.70 2.91
CA SER A 158 -4.58 9.86 4.07
C SER A 158 -5.54 10.57 5.02
N LEU A 159 -6.72 10.00 5.21
CA LEU A 159 -7.67 10.39 6.24
C LEU A 159 -7.50 9.44 7.42
N ASN A 160 -6.68 9.80 8.36
CA ASN A 160 -6.34 8.98 9.54
C ASN A 160 -6.86 9.59 10.84
N GLY A 161 -6.72 8.85 11.94
CA GLY A 161 -7.19 9.27 13.26
C GLY A 161 -6.62 10.58 13.80
N HIS A 162 -5.49 11.06 13.26
CA HIS A 162 -4.85 12.32 13.71
C HIS A 162 -5.47 13.56 13.06
N HIS A 163 -6.18 13.42 11.93
CA HIS A 163 -6.66 14.55 11.10
C HIS A 163 -8.13 14.39 10.72
N GLN A 164 -9.01 14.16 11.70
CA GLN A 164 -10.44 13.89 11.46
C GLN A 164 -11.34 15.13 11.38
N SER A 165 -10.86 16.31 11.78
CA SER A 165 -11.71 17.50 11.72
C SER A 165 -11.95 17.94 10.26
N LYS A 166 -13.14 18.45 9.95
CA LYS A 166 -13.50 18.97 8.61
C LYS A 166 -12.48 20.01 8.10
N ARG A 167 -11.90 20.82 9.00
CA ARG A 167 -10.88 21.82 8.65
C ARG A 167 -9.63 21.15 8.10
N TYR A 168 -9.12 20.11 8.78
CA TYR A 168 -7.94 19.37 8.32
C TYR A 168 -8.19 18.67 6.99
N VAL A 169 -9.34 18.00 6.86
CA VAL A 169 -9.71 17.32 5.61
C VAL A 169 -9.76 18.30 4.44
N LYS A 170 -10.43 19.48 4.59
CA LYS A 170 -10.45 20.51 3.57
C LYS A 170 -9.05 21.02 3.21
N THR A 171 -8.20 21.24 4.21
CA THR A 171 -6.81 21.67 3.99
C THR A 171 -6.00 20.61 3.21
N LEU A 172 -6.12 19.34 3.56
CA LEU A 172 -5.45 18.25 2.85
C LEU A 172 -5.94 18.12 1.40
N LEU A 173 -7.26 18.19 1.18
CA LEU A 173 -7.88 18.09 -0.14
C LEU A 173 -7.61 19.32 -1.02
N SER A 174 -7.23 20.47 -0.45
CA SER A 174 -6.79 21.62 -1.24
C SER A 174 -5.48 21.42 -2.00
N GLY A 175 -4.69 20.38 -1.62
CA GLY A 175 -3.38 20.12 -2.18
C GLY A 175 -2.27 21.08 -1.76
N VAL A 176 -2.59 22.19 -1.07
CA VAL A 176 -1.63 23.21 -0.65
C VAL A 176 -0.50 22.63 0.21
N PRO A 177 -0.78 21.83 1.28
CA PRO A 177 0.27 21.29 2.12
C PRO A 177 1.25 20.39 1.35
N THR A 178 0.70 19.57 0.45
CA THR A 178 1.52 18.65 -0.36
C THR A 178 2.38 19.41 -1.37
N ARG A 179 1.80 20.43 -2.00
CA ARG A 179 2.52 21.26 -2.97
C ARG A 179 3.67 22.01 -2.32
N LEU A 180 3.49 22.53 -1.10
CA LEU A 180 4.55 23.15 -0.33
C LEU A 180 5.66 22.15 0.02
N LYS A 181 5.28 20.95 0.48
CA LYS A 181 6.23 19.87 0.80
C LYS A 181 7.04 19.42 -0.42
N ASN A 182 6.41 19.33 -1.58
CA ASN A 182 7.02 18.89 -2.84
C ASN A 182 7.69 20.02 -3.63
N LYS A 183 8.07 21.13 -2.97
CA LYS A 183 8.73 22.29 -3.58
C LYS A 183 7.99 22.81 -4.83
N SER A 184 6.67 22.90 -4.72
CA SER A 184 5.74 23.32 -5.78
C SER A 184 5.54 22.32 -6.94
N SER A 185 6.18 21.15 -6.92
CA SER A 185 5.87 20.09 -7.88
C SER A 185 4.44 19.57 -7.66
N LYS A 186 3.68 19.43 -8.74
CA LYS A 186 2.33 18.88 -8.73
C LYS A 186 2.33 17.34 -8.79
N VAL A 187 3.35 16.77 -9.43
CA VAL A 187 3.49 15.33 -9.63
C VAL A 187 4.74 14.83 -8.93
N ASP A 188 4.63 13.71 -8.24
CA ASP A 188 5.71 13.05 -7.52
C ASP A 188 5.87 11.61 -8.04
N ILE A 189 6.66 11.48 -9.12
CA ILE A 189 6.93 10.21 -9.81
C ILE A 189 8.40 9.77 -9.72
N ALA A 190 9.24 10.53 -9.05
CA ALA A 190 10.67 10.25 -8.87
C ALA A 190 10.91 9.29 -7.70
#